data_3b936051029e56ea92bc0322ae978a71
#
_entry.id   3b936051029e56ea92bc0322ae978a71
#
_cell.length_a   1.000
_cell.length_b   1.000
_cell.length_c   1.000
_cell.angle_alpha   90.00
_cell.angle_beta   90.00
_cell.angle_gamma   90.00
#
_symmetry.space_group_name_H-M   'P 1'
#
loop_
_entity.id
_entity.type
_entity.pdbx_description
1 polymer ?
#
loop_
_entity_poly.entity_id
_entity_poly.type
_entity_poly.pdbx_seq_one_letter_code
_entity_poly.pdbx_strand_id
1 'polypeptide(L)'
;HEERHVVSNVLGGPDMRIELGPPVPLAMRDTVLLASDGLSDNVHFDEIVERIREGPLSKVADALLTLGQARMAAPEGAAPSKPDDLAFIVLRQLHGRA
;
A
#
# COMPACT_ATOMS: atom_id res chain seq x y z
N HIS A 1 12.93 12.61 -6.44
CA HIS A 1 12.97 12.38 -7.87
C HIS A 1 11.92 13.23 -8.57
N GLU A 2 12.34 13.98 -9.56
CA GLU A 2 11.46 14.97 -10.19
C GLU A 2 10.23 14.31 -10.84
N GLU A 3 10.39 13.15 -11.43
CA GLU A 3 9.31 12.49 -12.13
C GLU A 3 8.19 12.03 -11.21
N ARG A 4 8.42 12.00 -9.92
CA ARG A 4 7.39 11.62 -8.97
C ARG A 4 6.21 12.59 -8.94
N HIS A 5 6.43 13.80 -9.44
CA HIS A 5 5.37 14.80 -9.47
C HIS A 5 4.60 14.83 -10.77
N VAL A 6 5.00 13.99 -11.72
CA VAL A 6 4.34 13.90 -13.02
C VAL A 6 3.35 12.76 -13.00
N VAL A 7 2.09 13.07 -13.31
CA VAL A 7 1.04 12.07 -13.38
C VAL A 7 0.69 11.87 -14.84
N SER A 8 0.93 10.65 -15.35
CA SER A 8 0.73 10.35 -16.76
C SER A 8 -0.63 9.73 -17.08
N ASN A 9 -1.37 9.31 -16.06
CA ASN A 9 -2.65 8.65 -16.26
C ASN A 9 -3.56 8.98 -15.09
N VAL A 10 -4.52 9.86 -15.31
CA VAL A 10 -5.40 10.35 -14.27
C VAL A 10 -6.79 9.76 -14.44
N LEU A 11 -7.32 9.19 -13.37
CA LEU A 11 -8.64 8.58 -13.39
C LEU A 11 -9.70 9.63 -13.75
N GLY A 12 -10.47 9.33 -14.80
CA GLY A 12 -11.49 10.25 -15.27
C GLY A 12 -10.98 11.36 -16.15
N GLY A 13 -9.66 11.43 -16.37
CA GLY A 13 -9.08 12.44 -17.23
C GLY A 13 -9.34 12.14 -18.71
N PRO A 14 -9.20 13.17 -19.58
CA PRO A 14 -9.50 12.99 -21.01
C PRO A 14 -8.54 12.02 -21.70
N ASP A 15 -7.33 11.87 -21.16
CA ASP A 15 -6.34 10.97 -21.75
C ASP A 15 -6.19 9.69 -20.93
N MET A 16 -7.15 9.40 -20.08
CA MET A 16 -7.10 8.20 -19.26
C MET A 16 -7.11 6.97 -20.15
N ARG A 17 -6.25 6.02 -19.81
CA ARG A 17 -6.23 4.73 -20.46
C ARG A 17 -6.28 3.62 -19.44
N ILE A 18 -6.86 2.51 -19.83
CA ILE A 18 -6.99 1.32 -19.00
C ILE A 18 -6.05 0.26 -19.53
N GLU A 19 -5.18 -0.23 -18.67
CA GLU A 19 -4.25 -1.29 -19.02
C GLU A 19 -4.53 -2.49 -18.14
N LEU A 20 -4.71 -3.65 -18.78
CA LEU A 20 -4.95 -4.90 -18.07
C LEU A 20 -3.71 -5.76 -18.11
N GLY A 21 -3.21 -6.12 -16.94
CA GLY A 21 -2.12 -7.06 -16.87
C GLY A 21 -2.62 -8.50 -16.90
N PRO A 22 -1.72 -9.46 -16.92
CA PRO A 22 -2.12 -10.85 -16.83
C PRO A 22 -2.73 -11.16 -15.46
N PRO A 23 -3.65 -12.11 -15.40
CA PRO A 23 -4.18 -12.50 -14.09
C PRO A 23 -3.08 -13.11 -13.23
N VAL A 24 -3.14 -12.83 -11.92
CA VAL A 24 -2.19 -13.36 -10.96
C VAL A 24 -2.96 -14.31 -10.04
N PRO A 25 -2.62 -15.60 -10.04
CA PRO A 25 -3.32 -16.52 -9.14
C PRO A 25 -2.95 -16.24 -7.69
N LEU A 26 -3.95 -16.31 -6.81
CA LEU A 26 -3.73 -16.11 -5.39
C LEU A 26 -3.91 -17.44 -4.66
N ALA A 27 -2.94 -17.79 -3.84
CA ALA A 27 -3.06 -18.92 -2.95
C ALA A 27 -3.94 -18.54 -1.77
N MET A 28 -4.46 -19.53 -1.10
CA MET A 28 -5.20 -19.33 0.13
C MET A 28 -4.33 -18.53 1.10
N ARG A 29 -4.91 -17.50 1.71
CA ARG A 29 -4.26 -16.65 2.68
C ARG A 29 -3.22 -15.68 2.12
N ASP A 30 -3.08 -15.62 0.82
CA ASP A 30 -2.28 -14.55 0.23
C ASP A 30 -2.94 -13.21 0.55
N THR A 31 -2.13 -12.22 0.82
CA THR A 31 -2.63 -10.89 1.13
C THR A 31 -2.29 -9.95 -0.02
N VAL A 32 -3.28 -9.22 -0.48
CA VAL A 32 -3.09 -8.19 -1.51
C VAL A 32 -3.21 -6.84 -0.83
N LEU A 33 -2.26 -5.98 -1.09
CA LEU A 33 -2.26 -4.62 -0.57
C LEU A 33 -2.32 -3.65 -1.74
N LEU A 34 -3.28 -2.75 -1.69
CA LEU A 34 -3.38 -1.64 -2.62
C LEU A 34 -3.26 -0.38 -1.78
N ALA A 35 -2.30 0.47 -2.06
CA ALA A 35 -2.02 1.60 -1.19
C ALA A 35 -1.65 2.84 -2.00
N SER A 36 -1.93 4.01 -1.42
CA SER A 36 -1.44 5.27 -1.94
C SER A 36 0.06 5.37 -1.66
N ASP A 37 0.72 6.31 -2.31
CA ASP A 37 2.16 6.51 -2.11
C ASP A 37 2.48 7.05 -0.71
N GLY A 38 1.46 7.55 0.01
CA GLY A 38 1.65 7.90 1.41
C GLY A 38 2.20 6.75 2.24
N LEU A 39 1.85 5.51 1.91
CA LEU A 39 2.41 4.36 2.59
C LEU A 39 3.83 4.06 2.12
N SER A 40 4.04 3.91 0.82
CA SER A 40 5.34 3.51 0.29
C SER A 40 6.41 4.57 0.48
N ASP A 41 6.03 5.83 0.59
CA ASP A 41 6.99 6.92 0.83
C ASP A 41 7.44 6.99 2.30
N ASN A 42 6.72 6.34 3.20
CA ASN A 42 7.02 6.41 4.63
C ASN A 42 7.42 5.08 5.26
N VAL A 43 7.13 3.96 4.59
CA VAL A 43 7.38 2.64 5.14
C VAL A 43 8.14 1.82 4.12
N HIS A 44 9.21 1.18 4.56
CA HIS A 44 10.00 0.33 3.68
C HIS A 44 9.22 -0.91 3.27
N PHE A 45 9.51 -1.42 2.08
CA PHE A 45 8.81 -2.59 1.55
C PHE A 45 8.90 -3.80 2.50
N ASP A 46 10.06 -4.06 3.04
CA ASP A 46 10.24 -5.20 3.95
C ASP A 46 9.46 -5.03 5.24
N GLU A 47 9.28 -3.80 5.70
CA GLU A 47 8.44 -3.53 6.86
C GLU A 47 6.97 -3.81 6.56
N ILE A 48 6.54 -3.46 5.35
CA ILE A 48 5.17 -3.73 4.91
C ILE A 48 4.94 -5.25 4.87
N VAL A 49 5.86 -5.97 4.24
CA VAL A 49 5.75 -7.42 4.13
C VAL A 49 5.65 -8.08 5.50
N GLU A 50 6.48 -7.63 6.44
CA GLU A 50 6.48 -8.18 7.79
C GLU A 50 5.12 -8.04 8.47
N ARG A 51 4.43 -6.94 8.21
CA ARG A 51 3.17 -6.66 8.88
C ARG A 51 1.96 -7.29 8.22
N ILE A 52 2.02 -7.55 6.91
CA ILE A 52 0.85 -8.07 6.20
C ILE A 52 0.86 -9.57 6.03
N ARG A 53 1.95 -10.25 6.36
CA ARG A 53 2.12 -11.66 6.02
C ARG A 53 1.23 -12.60 6.82
N GLU A 54 0.82 -12.20 8.00
CA GLU A 54 -0.04 -13.08 8.81
C GLU A 54 -0.85 -12.28 9.83
N GLY A 55 -1.83 -12.97 10.39
CA GLY A 55 -2.72 -12.38 11.38
C GLY A 55 -4.03 -11.90 10.78
N PRO A 56 -5.01 -11.56 11.61
CA PRO A 56 -6.29 -11.05 11.13
C PRO A 56 -6.14 -9.75 10.36
N LEU A 57 -6.95 -9.55 9.33
CA LEU A 57 -6.86 -8.34 8.51
C LEU A 57 -7.02 -7.05 9.31
N SER A 58 -7.86 -7.06 10.33
CA SER A 58 -8.02 -5.87 11.17
C SER A 58 -6.71 -5.49 11.86
N LYS A 59 -5.95 -6.48 12.31
CA LYS A 59 -4.65 -6.24 12.93
C LYS A 59 -3.62 -5.77 11.92
N VAL A 60 -3.66 -6.35 10.72
CA VAL A 60 -2.79 -5.92 9.62
C VAL A 60 -3.04 -4.45 9.31
N ALA A 61 -4.30 -4.08 9.16
CA ALA A 61 -4.65 -2.70 8.83
C ALA A 61 -4.21 -1.74 9.93
N ASP A 62 -4.45 -2.10 11.19
CA ASP A 62 -4.04 -1.27 12.32
C ASP A 62 -2.52 -1.09 12.37
N ALA A 63 -1.78 -2.16 12.12
CA ALA A 63 -0.32 -2.10 12.14
C ALA A 63 0.23 -1.18 11.06
N LEU A 64 -0.31 -1.28 9.85
CA LEU A 64 0.13 -0.43 8.74
C LEU A 64 -0.23 1.03 8.99
N LEU A 65 -1.43 1.29 9.47
CA LEU A 65 -1.87 2.64 9.74
C LEU A 65 -1.02 3.28 10.82
N THR A 66 -0.81 2.55 11.91
CA THR A 66 -0.02 3.06 13.03
C THR A 66 1.41 3.37 12.60
N LEU A 67 2.03 2.45 11.85
CA LEU A 67 3.40 2.66 11.39
C LEU A 67 3.49 3.83 10.43
N GLY A 68 2.56 3.89 9.46
CA GLY A 68 2.56 4.98 8.49
C GLY A 68 2.41 6.34 9.14
N GLN A 69 1.46 6.45 10.06
CA GLN A 69 1.23 7.72 10.77
C GLN A 69 2.40 8.10 11.66
N ALA A 70 3.01 7.12 12.33
CA ALA A 70 4.17 7.39 13.17
C ALA A 70 5.34 7.92 12.34
N ARG A 71 5.56 7.34 11.16
CA ARG A 71 6.64 7.81 10.30
C ARG A 71 6.39 9.19 9.75
N MET A 72 5.15 9.49 9.39
CA MET A 72 4.80 10.83 8.91
C MET A 72 5.04 11.91 9.95
N ALA A 73 4.93 11.55 11.21
CA ALA A 73 5.15 12.47 12.32
C ALA A 73 6.57 12.40 12.89
N ALA A 74 7.42 11.51 12.37
CA ALA A 74 8.75 11.30 12.95
C ALA A 74 9.68 12.49 12.68
N PRO A 75 10.64 12.71 13.56
CA PRO A 75 11.66 13.72 13.32
C PRO A 75 12.50 13.38 12.10
N GLU A 76 13.09 14.42 11.50
CA GLU A 76 13.94 14.24 10.34
C GLU A 76 15.12 13.33 10.63
N GLY A 77 15.51 12.59 9.61
CA GLY A 77 16.74 11.82 9.63
C GLY A 77 16.65 10.45 10.26
N ALA A 78 15.57 10.12 10.93
CA ALA A 78 15.44 8.83 11.60
C ALA A 78 15.02 7.71 10.66
N ALA A 79 14.18 7.98 9.69
CA ALA A 79 13.61 7.00 8.76
C ALA A 79 12.86 7.78 7.69
N PRO A 80 12.37 7.11 6.65
CA PRO A 80 11.50 7.81 5.70
C PRO A 80 10.38 8.51 6.44
N SER A 81 10.19 9.78 6.14
CA SER A 81 9.18 10.59 6.78
C SER A 81 8.71 11.64 5.79
N LYS A 82 7.50 11.45 5.26
CA LYS A 82 6.96 12.37 4.27
C LYS A 82 5.46 12.49 4.49
N PRO A 83 5.01 13.53 5.17
CA PRO A 83 3.57 13.72 5.39
C PRO A 83 2.81 13.74 4.07
N ASP A 84 1.75 12.97 4.02
CA ASP A 84 0.93 12.83 2.82
C ASP A 84 -0.37 12.14 3.22
N ASP A 85 -1.32 12.12 2.29
CA ASP A 85 -2.53 11.36 2.50
C ASP A 85 -2.19 9.87 2.50
N LEU A 86 -2.82 9.13 3.38
CA LEU A 86 -2.59 7.70 3.53
C LEU A 86 -3.90 6.95 3.36
N ALA A 87 -3.95 6.13 2.34
CA ALA A 87 -5.10 5.27 2.11
C ALA A 87 -4.62 3.93 1.61
N PHE A 88 -5.24 2.85 2.08
CA PHE A 88 -4.92 1.51 1.59
C PHE A 88 -6.08 0.56 1.81
N ILE A 89 -6.05 -0.53 1.05
CA ILE A 89 -7.00 -1.62 1.15
C ILE A 89 -6.21 -2.91 1.24
N VAL A 90 -6.57 -3.78 2.17
CA VAL A 90 -5.97 -5.11 2.26
C VAL A 90 -7.05 -6.15 2.02
N LEU A 91 -6.71 -7.15 1.23
CA LEU A 91 -7.62 -8.23 0.87
C LEU A 91 -6.93 -9.56 1.14
N ARG A 92 -7.70 -10.52 1.58
CA ARG A 92 -7.17 -11.87 1.80
C ARG A 92 -8.25 -12.89 1.50
N GLN A 93 -7.87 -13.92 0.74
CA GLN A 93 -8.75 -15.03 0.48
C GLN A 93 -8.69 -15.98 1.67
N LEU A 94 -9.81 -16.15 2.37
CA LEU A 94 -9.84 -16.98 3.57
C LEU A 94 -10.29 -18.42 3.27
N HIS A 95 -11.04 -18.59 2.18
CA HIS A 95 -11.57 -19.89 1.80
C HIS A 95 -11.15 -20.20 0.38
N GLY A 96 -11.03 -21.49 0.08
CA GLY A 96 -10.57 -21.91 -1.23
C GLY A 96 -11.46 -21.42 -2.35
N ARG A 97 -12.75 -21.61 -2.21
CA ARG A 97 -13.73 -21.10 -3.14
C ARG A 97 -15.11 -21.32 -2.60
N ALA A 98 -16.03 -20.53 -3.08
CA ALA A 98 -17.42 -20.62 -2.67
C ALA A 98 -18.07 -21.87 -3.23
#